data_5f687eab66b427ca6816a14b97b1511f
#
_entry.id   5f687eab66b427ca6816a14b97b1511f
#
_cell.length_a   1.000
_cell.length_b   1.000
_cell.length_c   1.000
_cell.angle_alpha   90.00
_cell.angle_beta   90.00
_cell.angle_gamma   90.00
#
_symmetry.space_group_name_H-M   'P 1'
#
loop_
_entity.id
_entity.type
_entity.pdbx_description
1 polymer ?
#
loop_
_entity_poly.entity_id
_entity_poly.type
_entity_poly.pdbx_seq_one_letter_code
_entity_poly.pdbx_strand_id
1 'polypeptide(L)'
;MCGIVGYIGYREAWPIVLKGLKRLEYRGYDSAGIALLNESGQNIYKKAGKVAVLEEFAESADRSGTIGMGHTRWATHGVPSDRNSHPHTSNNSKLSIIHNGIIENYATLKEELLGRGHEFKSDTDTEVLIHLIEEIQKIEQIDLLEAVRLALQEVNGAYAIVIMDNDHPDRLIAARKGSPMVIGVGKGEYFIASDATPIIEYTKNVIYLKDGEIALVTKDDLLVKQLDNVVQTPLIQELELKLEMLEKGGFDHFMLKEIYEQPRSIKDCMRGRIYPNEGKVQLGGIKEFAEKLKNIDRIIIVACGTSWHAGLVGEYLIEEYARIPVEVEYASEFRYRNPIITEKDVVIAISQSGETADTMAAIEMAKERGATIFGICNVAGASIPRLSHAGVYTHAGPEIGVASTKAFTAQVTVLTLMAFYMAQQKGTITTSKMIELLTELEEIPEKIQQALGSNDIIKEVAEKIKDSTNCLFLGRGSGFPVALEGALKLKEISYIHAEGYPAAEMKHGPIALIDEEMPVVFIATQNSSYEKVISNIQEVKARKGKVIAIVTEGDTEVKKMADYCIEIPDANEAFLPLLATIPLQLLSYHIAVMRGCNVDQPRNLAKSVTVE
;
A
#
# COMPACT_ATOMS: atom_id res chain seq x y z
N MET A 1 -1.66 5.07 -8.49
CA MET A 1 -2.89 4.24 -8.65
C MET A 1 -4.10 5.17 -8.71
N CYS A 2 -5.08 4.88 -9.57
CA CYS A 2 -6.28 5.71 -9.75
C CYS A 2 -7.40 5.37 -8.74
N GLY A 3 -8.37 6.28 -8.56
CA GLY A 3 -9.55 6.05 -7.74
C GLY A 3 -10.82 6.00 -8.60
N ILE A 4 -11.63 4.97 -8.42
CA ILE A 4 -12.95 4.81 -9.03
C ILE A 4 -14.03 4.98 -7.98
N VAL A 5 -15.08 5.76 -8.31
CA VAL A 5 -16.33 5.83 -7.55
C VAL A 5 -17.49 5.80 -8.54
N GLY A 6 -18.46 4.91 -8.34
CA GLY A 6 -19.73 4.86 -9.06
C GLY A 6 -20.89 4.84 -8.06
N TYR A 7 -22.01 5.42 -8.46
CA TYR A 7 -23.25 5.43 -7.68
C TYR A 7 -24.46 5.27 -8.60
N ILE A 8 -25.39 4.46 -8.16
CA ILE A 8 -26.72 4.33 -8.73
C ILE A 8 -27.75 4.16 -7.59
N GLY A 9 -28.80 4.99 -7.59
CA GLY A 9 -29.79 4.92 -6.53
C GLY A 9 -30.87 6.00 -6.63
N TYR A 10 -31.31 6.50 -5.49
CA TYR A 10 -32.38 7.49 -5.37
C TYR A 10 -31.90 8.89 -4.94
N ARG A 11 -30.61 9.01 -4.56
CA ARG A 11 -30.01 10.28 -4.14
C ARG A 11 -29.32 10.98 -5.31
N GLU A 12 -29.04 12.27 -5.15
CA GLU A 12 -28.15 12.99 -6.06
C GLU A 12 -26.75 12.37 -6.05
N ALA A 13 -26.26 12.00 -7.24
CA ALA A 13 -25.00 11.27 -7.39
C ALA A 13 -23.77 12.17 -7.17
N TRP A 14 -23.85 13.47 -7.54
CA TRP A 14 -22.71 14.39 -7.45
C TRP A 14 -22.05 14.42 -6.06
N PRO A 15 -22.78 14.71 -4.94
CA PRO A 15 -22.14 14.81 -3.64
C PRO A 15 -21.52 13.49 -3.17
N ILE A 16 -22.11 12.35 -3.55
CA ILE A 16 -21.63 11.01 -3.20
C ILE A 16 -20.32 10.72 -3.94
N VAL A 17 -20.32 10.90 -5.26
CA VAL A 17 -19.17 10.64 -6.12
C VAL A 17 -18.02 11.59 -5.77
N LEU A 18 -18.30 12.91 -5.66
CA LEU A 18 -17.29 13.90 -5.31
C LEU A 18 -16.62 13.61 -3.96
N LYS A 19 -17.41 13.31 -2.92
CA LYS A 19 -16.91 12.96 -1.59
C LYS A 19 -16.07 11.67 -1.63
N GLY A 20 -16.52 10.69 -2.41
CA GLY A 20 -15.79 9.46 -2.63
C GLY A 20 -14.44 9.71 -3.31
N LEU A 21 -14.38 10.56 -4.34
CA LEU A 21 -13.13 10.94 -5.01
C LEU A 21 -12.17 11.68 -4.05
N LYS A 22 -12.67 12.59 -3.22
CA LYS A 22 -11.86 13.25 -2.18
C LYS A 22 -11.22 12.24 -1.21
N ARG A 23 -11.93 11.16 -0.88
CA ARG A 23 -11.40 10.07 -0.04
C ARG A 23 -10.40 9.17 -0.77
N LEU A 24 -10.44 9.11 -2.10
CA LEU A 24 -9.51 8.34 -2.92
C LEU A 24 -8.35 9.17 -3.49
N GLU A 25 -8.29 10.47 -3.21
CA GLU A 25 -7.27 11.37 -3.78
C GLU A 25 -5.84 10.94 -3.41
N TYR A 26 -5.64 10.24 -2.27
CA TYR A 26 -4.35 9.64 -1.90
C TYR A 26 -3.87 8.57 -2.89
N ARG A 27 -4.77 8.03 -3.73
CA ARG A 27 -4.45 7.04 -4.76
C ARG A 27 -4.02 7.66 -6.09
N GLY A 28 -4.51 8.86 -6.40
CA GLY A 28 -4.16 9.59 -7.62
C GLY A 28 -4.73 11.00 -7.58
N TYR A 29 -3.97 11.98 -8.04
CA TYR A 29 -4.28 13.40 -7.92
C TYR A 29 -3.82 14.24 -9.12
N ASP A 30 -3.42 13.58 -10.23
CA ASP A 30 -2.95 14.27 -11.44
C ASP A 30 -4.11 14.90 -12.23
N SER A 31 -5.27 14.27 -12.16
CA SER A 31 -6.52 14.80 -12.72
C SER A 31 -7.72 14.13 -12.09
N ALA A 32 -8.87 14.76 -12.18
CA ALA A 32 -10.15 14.24 -11.72
C ALA A 32 -11.26 14.49 -12.74
N GLY A 33 -12.29 13.63 -12.73
CA GLY A 33 -13.49 13.89 -13.51
C GLY A 33 -14.67 13.07 -13.03
N ILE A 34 -15.87 13.58 -13.35
CA ILE A 34 -17.17 13.00 -12.99
C ILE A 34 -18.07 13.01 -14.21
N ALA A 35 -18.79 11.92 -14.44
CA ALA A 35 -19.94 11.87 -15.34
C ALA A 35 -21.20 11.65 -14.50
N LEU A 36 -22.25 12.38 -14.82
CA LEU A 36 -23.59 12.26 -14.25
C LEU A 36 -24.58 11.96 -15.35
N LEU A 37 -25.60 11.20 -15.04
CA LEU A 37 -26.68 10.90 -15.98
C LEU A 37 -28.00 11.42 -15.40
N ASN A 38 -28.67 12.29 -16.16
CA ASN A 38 -29.99 12.83 -15.88
C ASN A 38 -30.92 12.68 -17.09
N GLU A 39 -32.11 13.27 -17.06
CA GLU A 39 -33.10 13.19 -18.13
C GLU A 39 -32.61 13.82 -19.44
N SER A 40 -31.67 14.76 -19.42
CA SER A 40 -31.08 15.41 -20.60
C SER A 40 -29.87 14.66 -21.19
N GLY A 41 -29.42 13.59 -20.57
CA GLY A 41 -28.27 12.78 -20.96
C GLY A 41 -27.07 12.89 -19.99
N GLN A 42 -25.88 12.61 -20.53
CA GLN A 42 -24.65 12.62 -19.69
C GLN A 42 -24.04 14.03 -19.62
N ASN A 43 -23.77 14.47 -18.37
CA ASN A 43 -22.96 15.64 -18.07
C ASN A 43 -21.57 15.22 -17.59
N ILE A 44 -20.51 15.62 -18.31
CA ILE A 44 -19.14 15.21 -18.01
C ILE A 44 -18.29 16.42 -17.65
N TYR A 45 -17.64 16.37 -16.49
CA TYR A 45 -16.75 17.38 -15.96
C TYR A 45 -15.37 16.78 -15.72
N LYS A 46 -14.31 17.36 -16.29
CA LYS A 46 -12.94 16.86 -16.22
C LYS A 46 -11.95 17.99 -16.02
N LYS A 47 -11.00 17.82 -15.11
CA LYS A 47 -9.92 18.78 -14.86
C LYS A 47 -8.60 18.10 -14.49
N ALA A 48 -7.51 18.63 -15.04
CA ALA A 48 -6.16 18.37 -14.54
C ALA A 48 -6.01 18.98 -13.15
N GLY A 49 -5.36 18.25 -12.23
CA GLY A 49 -5.18 18.63 -10.84
C GLY A 49 -6.08 17.89 -9.86
N LYS A 50 -6.11 18.38 -8.63
CA LYS A 50 -6.85 17.77 -7.51
C LYS A 50 -8.36 17.86 -7.66
N VAL A 51 -9.09 17.03 -6.91
CA VAL A 51 -10.57 17.01 -6.89
C VAL A 51 -11.17 18.36 -6.54
N ALA A 52 -10.51 19.18 -5.74
CA ALA A 52 -10.95 20.54 -5.42
C ALA A 52 -11.01 21.45 -6.66
N VAL A 53 -10.11 21.30 -7.63
CA VAL A 53 -10.10 22.06 -8.90
C VAL A 53 -11.30 21.66 -9.77
N LEU A 54 -11.65 20.36 -9.78
CA LEU A 54 -12.83 19.88 -10.48
C LEU A 54 -14.12 20.41 -9.82
N GLU A 55 -14.18 20.44 -8.49
CA GLU A 55 -15.34 20.96 -7.73
C GLU A 55 -15.59 22.44 -8.04
N GLU A 56 -14.54 23.27 -8.03
CA GLU A 56 -14.61 24.69 -8.38
C GLU A 56 -15.04 24.88 -9.86
N PHE A 57 -14.46 24.11 -10.78
CA PHE A 57 -14.83 24.16 -12.19
C PHE A 57 -16.30 23.86 -12.44
N ALA A 58 -16.88 22.91 -11.71
CA ALA A 58 -18.27 22.49 -11.87
C ALA A 58 -19.27 23.28 -10.98
N GLU A 59 -18.84 24.34 -10.28
CA GLU A 59 -19.68 25.05 -9.30
C GLU A 59 -20.97 25.61 -9.90
N SER A 60 -20.91 26.16 -11.12
CA SER A 60 -22.06 26.74 -11.83
C SER A 60 -22.71 25.79 -12.84
N ALA A 61 -22.26 24.53 -12.91
CA ALA A 61 -22.74 23.56 -13.90
C ALA A 61 -23.96 22.77 -13.41
N ASP A 62 -24.66 22.09 -14.32
CA ASP A 62 -25.75 21.17 -13.95
C ASP A 62 -25.18 19.88 -13.35
N ARG A 63 -25.34 19.72 -12.04
CA ARG A 63 -24.84 18.58 -11.25
C ARG A 63 -25.95 17.62 -10.85
N SER A 64 -27.12 17.72 -11.49
CA SER A 64 -28.26 16.84 -11.22
C SER A 64 -28.05 15.44 -11.79
N GLY A 65 -28.68 14.46 -11.18
CA GLY A 65 -28.69 13.07 -11.61
C GLY A 65 -28.52 12.08 -10.47
N THR A 66 -29.18 10.93 -10.59
CA THR A 66 -29.16 9.86 -9.57
C THR A 66 -28.22 8.71 -9.92
N ILE A 67 -27.56 8.81 -11.07
CA ILE A 67 -26.50 7.91 -11.53
C ILE A 67 -25.26 8.75 -11.81
N GLY A 68 -24.13 8.29 -11.35
CA GLY A 68 -22.87 8.98 -11.59
C GLY A 68 -21.67 8.08 -11.40
N MET A 69 -20.59 8.43 -12.08
CA MET A 69 -19.28 7.82 -11.88
C MET A 69 -18.19 8.87 -11.92
N GLY A 70 -17.15 8.64 -11.17
CA GLY A 70 -16.02 9.56 -11.06
C GLY A 70 -14.69 8.84 -10.93
N HIS A 71 -13.64 9.58 -11.26
CA HIS A 71 -12.29 9.05 -11.33
C HIS A 71 -11.26 10.07 -10.84
N THR A 72 -10.27 9.61 -10.07
CA THR A 72 -9.01 10.34 -9.84
C THR A 72 -7.88 9.58 -10.52
N ARG A 73 -7.09 10.29 -11.31
CA ARG A 73 -6.09 9.68 -12.18
C ARG A 73 -4.67 9.83 -11.61
N TRP A 74 -3.93 8.76 -11.73
CA TRP A 74 -2.48 8.71 -11.72
C TRP A 74 -2.05 8.35 -13.15
N ALA A 75 -1.36 9.29 -13.83
CA ALA A 75 -1.08 9.16 -15.24
C ALA A 75 -0.08 8.03 -15.55
N THR A 76 -0.48 7.08 -16.38
CA THR A 76 0.35 6.02 -16.96
C THR A 76 0.55 6.24 -18.45
N HIS A 77 -0.51 6.55 -19.20
CA HIS A 77 -0.51 6.85 -20.63
C HIS A 77 -1.07 8.24 -20.90
N GLY A 78 -0.29 9.09 -21.58
CA GLY A 78 -0.65 10.49 -21.86
C GLY A 78 -0.43 11.42 -20.64
N VAL A 79 0.10 12.61 -20.89
CA VAL A 79 0.38 13.62 -19.86
C VAL A 79 -0.87 14.04 -19.09
N PRO A 80 -0.76 14.46 -17.81
CA PRO A 80 -1.89 15.05 -17.08
C PRO A 80 -2.45 16.28 -17.81
N SER A 81 -3.71 16.17 -18.24
CA SER A 81 -4.45 17.23 -18.96
C SER A 81 -5.94 16.97 -18.87
N ASP A 82 -6.77 18.01 -19.11
CA ASP A 82 -8.23 17.85 -19.15
C ASP A 82 -8.65 16.81 -20.20
N ARG A 83 -7.93 16.75 -21.34
CA ARG A 83 -8.17 15.82 -22.45
C ARG A 83 -7.96 14.36 -22.03
N ASN A 84 -6.90 14.09 -21.28
CA ASN A 84 -6.50 12.74 -20.86
C ASN A 84 -7.12 12.32 -19.53
N SER A 85 -7.94 13.19 -18.91
CA SER A 85 -8.70 12.85 -17.69
C SER A 85 -9.88 11.94 -18.03
N HIS A 86 -10.23 11.04 -17.10
CA HIS A 86 -11.45 10.25 -17.19
C HIS A 86 -12.66 11.06 -16.69
N PRO A 87 -13.88 10.72 -17.13
CA PRO A 87 -14.30 9.67 -18.06
C PRO A 87 -13.92 9.94 -19.53
N HIS A 88 -13.74 8.85 -20.31
CA HIS A 88 -13.67 8.89 -21.76
C HIS A 88 -15.00 8.46 -22.37
N THR A 89 -15.31 8.93 -23.59
CA THR A 89 -16.58 8.66 -24.28
C THR A 89 -16.36 7.85 -25.54
N SER A 90 -17.37 7.06 -25.94
CA SER A 90 -17.43 6.43 -27.24
C SER A 90 -17.50 7.48 -28.37
N ASN A 91 -17.27 7.06 -29.59
CA ASN A 91 -17.26 7.94 -30.77
C ASN A 91 -18.61 8.65 -30.98
N ASN A 92 -19.73 7.94 -30.74
CA ASN A 92 -21.08 8.49 -30.79
C ASN A 92 -21.50 9.26 -29.52
N SER A 93 -20.64 9.32 -28.50
CA SER A 93 -20.86 9.98 -27.20
C SER A 93 -22.03 9.40 -26.37
N LYS A 94 -22.47 8.17 -26.64
CA LYS A 94 -23.53 7.50 -25.87
C LYS A 94 -23.00 6.77 -24.65
N LEU A 95 -21.79 6.20 -24.76
CA LEU A 95 -21.14 5.49 -23.69
C LEU A 95 -20.06 6.35 -23.06
N SER A 96 -19.88 6.21 -21.75
CA SER A 96 -18.72 6.76 -21.05
C SER A 96 -18.10 5.70 -20.13
N ILE A 97 -16.78 5.77 -19.94
CA ILE A 97 -15.99 4.81 -19.19
C ILE A 97 -14.99 5.49 -18.25
N ILE A 98 -14.83 4.94 -17.07
CA ILE A 98 -13.68 5.18 -16.19
C ILE A 98 -12.91 3.87 -16.01
N HIS A 99 -11.58 3.96 -15.87
CA HIS A 99 -10.70 2.79 -15.88
C HIS A 99 -9.50 2.96 -14.95
N ASN A 100 -9.23 1.95 -14.16
CA ASN A 100 -7.97 1.72 -13.44
C ASN A 100 -7.29 0.51 -14.06
N GLY A 101 -6.04 0.65 -14.45
CA GLY A 101 -5.28 -0.43 -15.05
C GLY A 101 -4.47 0.02 -16.26
N ILE A 102 -4.02 -0.93 -17.06
CA ILE A 102 -3.32 -0.72 -18.33
C ILE A 102 -3.80 -1.77 -19.33
N ILE A 103 -4.17 -1.31 -20.52
CA ILE A 103 -4.48 -2.16 -21.67
C ILE A 103 -3.19 -2.32 -22.48
N GLU A 104 -2.49 -3.41 -22.30
CA GLU A 104 -1.15 -3.62 -22.88
C GLU A 104 -1.16 -3.67 -24.41
N ASN A 105 -2.21 -4.27 -25.00
CA ASN A 105 -2.35 -4.37 -26.46
C ASN A 105 -3.11 -3.17 -27.08
N TYR A 106 -3.22 -2.04 -26.36
CA TYR A 106 -3.99 -0.87 -26.82
C TYR A 106 -3.52 -0.33 -28.17
N ALA A 107 -2.23 -0.37 -28.46
CA ALA A 107 -1.67 0.16 -29.72
C ALA A 107 -2.21 -0.58 -30.93
N THR A 108 -2.24 -1.92 -30.90
CA THR A 108 -2.78 -2.78 -31.97
C THR A 108 -4.29 -2.54 -32.14
N LEU A 109 -5.04 -2.52 -31.03
CA LEU A 109 -6.48 -2.26 -31.06
C LEU A 109 -6.81 -0.87 -31.61
N LYS A 110 -6.01 0.14 -31.24
CA LYS A 110 -6.16 1.52 -31.72
C LYS A 110 -5.97 1.62 -33.24
N GLU A 111 -4.94 0.97 -33.79
CA GLU A 111 -4.66 0.94 -35.21
C GLU A 111 -5.85 0.34 -36.00
N GLU A 112 -6.40 -0.77 -35.52
CA GLU A 112 -7.56 -1.41 -36.12
C GLU A 112 -8.82 -0.51 -36.09
N LEU A 113 -9.10 0.13 -34.96
CA LEU A 113 -10.23 1.02 -34.78
C LEU A 113 -10.11 2.29 -35.63
N LEU A 114 -8.90 2.85 -35.77
CA LEU A 114 -8.63 3.94 -36.73
C LEU A 114 -8.95 3.53 -38.16
N GLY A 115 -8.58 2.30 -38.56
CA GLY A 115 -8.92 1.73 -39.87
C GLY A 115 -10.43 1.55 -40.11
N ARG A 116 -11.22 1.47 -39.04
CA ARG A 116 -12.70 1.39 -39.06
C ARG A 116 -13.39 2.75 -38.95
N GLY A 117 -12.62 3.85 -38.84
CA GLY A 117 -13.12 5.21 -38.84
C GLY A 117 -13.42 5.79 -37.45
N HIS A 118 -12.90 5.19 -36.36
CA HIS A 118 -12.99 5.80 -35.05
C HIS A 118 -12.01 6.97 -34.93
N GLU A 119 -12.44 8.03 -34.24
CA GLU A 119 -11.62 9.21 -33.93
C GLU A 119 -11.24 9.22 -32.46
N PHE A 120 -9.96 9.39 -32.18
CA PHE A 120 -9.42 9.43 -30.81
C PHE A 120 -9.16 10.86 -30.34
N LYS A 121 -9.76 11.23 -29.21
CA LYS A 121 -9.64 12.56 -28.60
C LYS A 121 -8.55 12.62 -27.52
N SER A 122 -8.09 11.47 -27.01
CA SER A 122 -7.07 11.38 -25.96
C SER A 122 -5.90 10.49 -26.37
N ASP A 123 -4.87 10.49 -25.53
CA ASP A 123 -3.69 9.64 -25.68
C ASP A 123 -3.78 8.38 -24.78
N THR A 124 -4.94 8.14 -24.14
CA THR A 124 -5.10 7.07 -23.17
C THR A 124 -5.48 5.73 -23.81
N ASP A 125 -5.04 4.66 -23.21
CA ASP A 125 -5.44 3.29 -23.51
C ASP A 125 -6.95 3.05 -23.25
N THR A 126 -7.51 3.77 -22.28
CA THR A 126 -8.93 3.67 -21.88
C THR A 126 -9.90 4.06 -23.02
N GLU A 127 -9.56 5.08 -23.81
CA GLU A 127 -10.40 5.48 -24.96
C GLU A 127 -10.46 4.38 -26.01
N VAL A 128 -9.39 3.60 -26.15
CA VAL A 128 -9.37 2.43 -27.05
C VAL A 128 -10.40 1.39 -26.61
N LEU A 129 -10.50 1.12 -25.31
CA LEU A 129 -11.45 0.14 -24.80
C LEU A 129 -12.92 0.55 -25.04
N ILE A 130 -13.28 1.82 -24.82
CA ILE A 130 -14.68 2.23 -25.03
C ILE A 130 -15.06 2.25 -26.52
N HIS A 131 -14.12 2.56 -27.40
CA HIS A 131 -14.35 2.46 -28.86
C HIS A 131 -14.46 0.99 -29.33
N LEU A 132 -13.68 0.08 -28.74
CA LEU A 132 -13.79 -1.36 -29.00
C LEU A 132 -15.18 -1.90 -28.60
N ILE A 133 -15.65 -1.52 -27.42
CA ILE A 133 -16.99 -1.90 -26.94
C ILE A 133 -18.10 -1.38 -27.88
N GLU A 134 -18.01 -0.10 -28.27
CA GLU A 134 -18.96 0.50 -29.23
C GLU A 134 -18.95 -0.23 -30.58
N GLU A 135 -17.78 -0.56 -31.12
CA GLU A 135 -17.64 -1.23 -32.40
C GLU A 135 -18.21 -2.65 -32.37
N ILE A 136 -17.92 -3.42 -31.30
CA ILE A 136 -18.48 -4.77 -31.12
C ILE A 136 -19.99 -4.70 -30.96
N GLN A 137 -20.52 -3.79 -30.16
CA GLN A 137 -21.97 -3.60 -30.00
C GLN A 137 -22.66 -3.32 -31.34
N LYS A 138 -22.05 -2.47 -32.17
CA LYS A 138 -22.56 -2.09 -33.48
C LYS A 138 -22.53 -3.23 -34.49
N ILE A 139 -21.43 -3.98 -34.56
CA ILE A 139 -21.25 -5.08 -35.53
C ILE A 139 -22.15 -6.26 -35.18
N GLU A 140 -22.12 -6.69 -33.90
CA GLU A 140 -22.81 -7.89 -33.45
C GLU A 140 -24.30 -7.63 -33.14
N GLN A 141 -24.74 -6.37 -33.06
CA GLN A 141 -26.09 -5.97 -32.68
C GLN A 141 -26.59 -6.58 -31.36
N ILE A 142 -25.73 -6.61 -30.36
CA ILE A 142 -25.95 -7.21 -29.04
C ILE A 142 -26.16 -6.13 -27.99
N ASP A 143 -26.62 -6.54 -26.79
CA ASP A 143 -26.70 -5.64 -25.65
C ASP A 143 -25.32 -5.22 -25.15
N LEU A 144 -25.28 -4.12 -24.38
CA LEU A 144 -24.03 -3.55 -23.90
C LEU A 144 -23.25 -4.49 -22.97
N LEU A 145 -23.94 -5.27 -22.10
CA LEU A 145 -23.27 -6.19 -21.18
C LEU A 145 -22.49 -7.27 -21.95
N GLU A 146 -23.09 -7.80 -23.01
CA GLU A 146 -22.45 -8.79 -23.87
C GLU A 146 -21.32 -8.18 -24.72
N ALA A 147 -21.51 -6.95 -25.22
CA ALA A 147 -20.44 -6.22 -25.93
C ALA A 147 -19.22 -5.97 -25.03
N VAL A 148 -19.43 -5.59 -23.77
CA VAL A 148 -18.37 -5.42 -22.78
C VAL A 148 -17.65 -6.76 -22.53
N ARG A 149 -18.42 -7.84 -22.37
CA ARG A 149 -17.86 -9.18 -22.15
C ARG A 149 -16.94 -9.62 -23.29
N LEU A 150 -17.39 -9.46 -24.52
CA LEU A 150 -16.60 -9.80 -25.71
C LEU A 150 -15.37 -8.91 -25.86
N ALA A 151 -15.52 -7.60 -25.64
CA ALA A 151 -14.39 -6.67 -25.69
C ALA A 151 -13.30 -7.03 -24.67
N LEU A 152 -13.69 -7.42 -23.47
CA LEU A 152 -12.75 -7.80 -22.41
C LEU A 152 -12.04 -9.14 -22.66
N GLN A 153 -12.53 -9.98 -23.55
CA GLN A 153 -11.82 -11.18 -24.02
C GLN A 153 -10.67 -10.85 -24.99
N GLU A 154 -10.79 -9.75 -25.73
CA GLU A 154 -9.76 -9.27 -26.67
C GLU A 154 -8.66 -8.43 -25.97
N VAL A 155 -8.87 -8.05 -24.72
CA VAL A 155 -7.97 -7.16 -23.95
C VAL A 155 -6.92 -7.95 -23.18
N ASN A 156 -5.66 -7.59 -23.40
CA ASN A 156 -4.53 -8.01 -22.57
C ASN A 156 -4.20 -6.92 -21.55
N GLY A 157 -3.96 -7.31 -20.30
CA GLY A 157 -3.60 -6.40 -19.22
C GLY A 157 -4.55 -6.43 -18.03
N ALA A 158 -4.39 -5.45 -17.13
CA ALA A 158 -5.19 -5.29 -15.93
C ALA A 158 -6.23 -4.18 -16.11
N TYR A 159 -7.45 -4.40 -15.60
CA TYR A 159 -8.50 -3.40 -15.64
C TYR A 159 -9.46 -3.49 -14.44
N ALA A 160 -9.94 -2.34 -14.00
CA ALA A 160 -11.18 -2.16 -13.27
C ALA A 160 -11.93 -1.02 -13.96
N ILE A 161 -13.11 -1.28 -14.49
CA ILE A 161 -13.89 -0.34 -15.30
C ILE A 161 -15.28 -0.14 -14.75
N VAL A 162 -15.82 1.08 -14.96
CA VAL A 162 -17.25 1.36 -14.82
C VAL A 162 -17.72 2.06 -16.10
N ILE A 163 -18.84 1.61 -16.64
CA ILE A 163 -19.42 2.11 -17.88
C ILE A 163 -20.84 2.61 -17.61
N MET A 164 -21.18 3.74 -18.19
CA MET A 164 -22.49 4.38 -18.18
C MET A 164 -23.00 4.54 -19.60
N ASP A 165 -24.30 4.33 -19.83
CA ASP A 165 -24.97 4.31 -21.12
C ASP A 165 -26.15 5.27 -21.13
N ASN A 166 -26.17 6.21 -22.08
CA ASN A 166 -27.29 7.15 -22.28
C ASN A 166 -28.60 6.48 -22.68
N ASP A 167 -28.52 5.39 -23.43
CA ASP A 167 -29.70 4.68 -23.92
C ASP A 167 -30.36 3.82 -22.81
N HIS A 168 -29.64 3.55 -21.71
CA HIS A 168 -30.10 2.77 -20.56
C HIS A 168 -29.75 3.48 -19.25
N PRO A 169 -30.51 4.54 -18.89
CA PRO A 169 -30.21 5.39 -17.76
C PRO A 169 -30.62 4.76 -16.39
N ASP A 170 -30.73 3.46 -16.31
CA ASP A 170 -31.14 2.71 -15.12
C ASP A 170 -30.08 1.71 -14.66
N ARG A 171 -28.87 1.72 -15.28
CA ARG A 171 -27.83 0.73 -14.98
C ARG A 171 -26.40 1.27 -15.13
N LEU A 172 -25.49 0.63 -14.41
CA LEU A 172 -24.03 0.73 -14.56
C LEU A 172 -23.48 -0.67 -14.86
N ILE A 173 -22.42 -0.75 -15.67
CA ILE A 173 -21.66 -1.99 -15.86
C ILE A 173 -20.30 -1.81 -15.25
N ALA A 174 -19.88 -2.76 -14.39
CA ALA A 174 -18.57 -2.81 -13.79
C ALA A 174 -17.88 -4.12 -14.13
N ALA A 175 -16.57 -4.09 -14.36
CA ALA A 175 -15.79 -5.31 -14.57
C ALA A 175 -14.37 -5.15 -14.01
N ARG A 176 -13.75 -6.28 -13.64
CA ARG A 176 -12.38 -6.24 -13.13
C ARG A 176 -11.53 -7.43 -13.55
N LYS A 177 -10.21 -7.18 -13.70
CA LYS A 177 -9.13 -8.15 -13.79
C LYS A 177 -7.84 -7.46 -13.33
N GLY A 178 -7.18 -7.98 -12.30
CA GLY A 178 -5.93 -7.43 -11.76
C GLY A 178 -6.07 -6.16 -10.89
N SER A 179 -6.93 -5.19 -11.26
CA SER A 179 -7.17 -3.98 -10.46
C SER A 179 -8.34 -4.16 -9.47
N PRO A 180 -8.28 -3.60 -8.24
CA PRO A 180 -9.32 -3.82 -7.23
C PRO A 180 -10.64 -3.12 -7.57
N MET A 181 -11.76 -3.79 -7.23
CA MET A 181 -13.11 -3.23 -7.30
C MET A 181 -14.03 -3.85 -6.25
N VAL A 182 -14.79 -3.01 -5.57
CA VAL A 182 -15.76 -3.37 -4.55
C VAL A 182 -17.11 -2.72 -4.84
N ILE A 183 -18.19 -3.46 -4.61
CA ILE A 183 -19.57 -3.00 -4.77
C ILE A 183 -20.23 -2.94 -3.40
N GLY A 184 -20.66 -1.76 -2.96
CA GLY A 184 -21.44 -1.56 -1.76
C GLY A 184 -22.92 -1.81 -2.02
N VAL A 185 -23.55 -2.60 -1.15
CA VAL A 185 -24.97 -2.96 -1.24
C VAL A 185 -25.76 -2.13 -0.24
N GLY A 186 -26.49 -1.15 -0.73
CA GLY A 186 -27.40 -0.31 0.05
C GLY A 186 -28.87 -0.77 -0.07
N LYS A 187 -29.80 0.03 0.45
CA LYS A 187 -31.24 -0.19 0.30
C LYS A 187 -31.77 0.65 -0.86
N GLY A 188 -32.02 0.03 -2.02
CA GLY A 188 -32.43 0.72 -3.24
C GLY A 188 -31.32 1.61 -3.84
N GLU A 189 -30.08 1.25 -3.59
CA GLU A 189 -28.91 1.93 -4.10
C GLU A 189 -27.68 1.04 -4.06
N TYR A 190 -26.73 1.27 -4.99
CA TYR A 190 -25.44 0.58 -5.03
C TYR A 190 -24.31 1.60 -5.23
N PHE A 191 -23.17 1.25 -4.67
CA PHE A 191 -21.93 2.01 -4.74
C PHE A 191 -20.86 1.13 -5.38
N ILE A 192 -20.08 1.68 -6.29
CA ILE A 192 -18.96 0.98 -6.91
C ILE A 192 -17.70 1.78 -6.56
N ALA A 193 -16.64 1.12 -6.09
CA ALA A 193 -15.39 1.82 -5.81
C ALA A 193 -14.18 0.90 -5.97
N SER A 194 -13.02 1.51 -6.21
CA SER A 194 -11.73 0.80 -6.21
C SER A 194 -11.21 0.47 -4.80
N ASP A 195 -11.90 0.97 -3.76
CA ASP A 195 -11.56 0.80 -2.34
C ASP A 195 -12.84 0.95 -1.51
N ALA A 196 -12.90 0.36 -0.32
CA ALA A 196 -14.08 0.43 0.53
C ALA A 196 -14.26 1.79 1.23
N THR A 197 -13.25 2.66 1.26
CA THR A 197 -13.28 3.93 1.99
C THR A 197 -14.37 4.91 1.54
N PRO A 198 -14.72 5.04 0.24
CA PRO A 198 -15.87 5.83 -0.19
C PRO A 198 -17.22 5.28 0.24
N ILE A 199 -17.32 3.97 0.44
CA ILE A 199 -18.58 3.22 0.63
C ILE A 199 -19.01 3.20 2.09
N ILE A 200 -18.08 3.14 3.04
CA ILE A 200 -18.32 2.85 4.47
C ILE A 200 -19.35 3.77 5.13
N GLU A 201 -19.49 5.01 4.66
CA GLU A 201 -20.47 5.97 5.19
C GLU A 201 -21.91 5.59 4.85
N TYR A 202 -22.09 4.87 3.76
CA TYR A 202 -23.42 4.55 3.21
C TYR A 202 -23.86 3.13 3.52
N THR A 203 -22.93 2.18 3.44
CA THR A 203 -23.19 0.78 3.77
C THR A 203 -21.93 0.05 4.24
N LYS A 204 -22.13 -0.94 5.10
CA LYS A 204 -21.06 -1.87 5.50
C LYS A 204 -21.08 -3.17 4.69
N ASN A 205 -22.16 -3.43 3.95
CA ASN A 205 -22.30 -4.63 3.15
C ASN A 205 -21.61 -4.43 1.80
N VAL A 206 -20.60 -5.23 1.51
CA VAL A 206 -19.82 -5.11 0.28
C VAL A 206 -19.62 -6.46 -0.40
N ILE A 207 -19.41 -6.40 -1.71
CA ILE A 207 -19.05 -7.50 -2.57
C ILE A 207 -17.73 -7.13 -3.25
N TYR A 208 -16.70 -7.95 -3.06
CA TYR A 208 -15.44 -7.81 -3.80
C TYR A 208 -15.54 -8.62 -5.08
N LEU A 209 -15.52 -7.95 -6.24
CA LEU A 209 -15.47 -8.63 -7.52
C LEU A 209 -14.17 -9.43 -7.65
N LYS A 210 -14.25 -10.60 -8.27
CA LYS A 210 -13.09 -11.45 -8.61
C LYS A 210 -12.60 -11.14 -10.02
N ASP A 211 -11.41 -11.61 -10.34
CA ASP A 211 -10.85 -11.44 -11.68
C ASP A 211 -11.72 -12.14 -12.74
N GLY A 212 -11.97 -11.42 -13.83
CA GLY A 212 -12.85 -11.86 -14.90
C GLY A 212 -14.34 -11.77 -14.59
N GLU A 213 -14.76 -11.16 -13.46
CA GLU A 213 -16.17 -10.90 -13.19
C GLU A 213 -16.63 -9.58 -13.81
N ILE A 214 -17.85 -9.62 -14.37
CA ILE A 214 -18.61 -8.47 -14.88
C ILE A 214 -19.90 -8.36 -14.08
N ALA A 215 -20.23 -7.16 -13.63
CA ALA A 215 -21.42 -6.84 -12.86
C ALA A 215 -22.33 -5.87 -13.64
N LEU A 216 -23.59 -6.22 -13.79
CA LEU A 216 -24.66 -5.29 -14.18
C LEU A 216 -25.35 -4.83 -12.89
N VAL A 217 -25.29 -3.53 -12.64
CA VAL A 217 -25.77 -2.89 -11.40
C VAL A 217 -26.94 -1.97 -11.74
N THR A 218 -28.10 -2.24 -11.19
CA THR A 218 -29.27 -1.36 -11.18
C THR A 218 -29.52 -0.84 -9.77
N LYS A 219 -30.45 0.08 -9.56
CA LYS A 219 -30.77 0.53 -8.19
C LYS A 219 -31.40 -0.57 -7.31
N ASP A 220 -31.99 -1.60 -7.92
CA ASP A 220 -32.76 -2.65 -7.23
C ASP A 220 -32.10 -4.03 -7.28
N ASP A 221 -31.16 -4.27 -8.21
CA ASP A 221 -30.59 -5.58 -8.45
C ASP A 221 -29.12 -5.54 -8.88
N LEU A 222 -28.42 -6.64 -8.65
CA LEU A 222 -27.03 -6.88 -9.02
C LEU A 222 -26.87 -8.25 -9.66
N LEU A 223 -26.53 -8.27 -10.94
CA LEU A 223 -26.17 -9.49 -11.67
C LEU A 223 -24.66 -9.57 -11.87
N VAL A 224 -24.02 -10.65 -11.38
CA VAL A 224 -22.58 -10.88 -11.59
C VAL A 224 -22.39 -12.10 -12.49
N LYS A 225 -21.54 -11.99 -13.50
CA LYS A 225 -21.16 -13.07 -14.43
C LYS A 225 -19.64 -13.11 -14.59
N GLN A 226 -19.13 -14.30 -14.92
CA GLN A 226 -17.77 -14.47 -15.41
C GLN A 226 -17.67 -14.16 -16.91
N LEU A 227 -16.46 -13.95 -17.42
CA LEU A 227 -16.20 -13.75 -18.86
C LEU A 227 -16.66 -14.93 -19.73
N ASP A 228 -16.79 -16.14 -19.17
CA ASP A 228 -17.37 -17.32 -19.83
C ASP A 228 -18.91 -17.36 -19.78
N ASN A 229 -19.54 -16.27 -19.34
CA ASN A 229 -20.99 -16.06 -19.22
C ASN A 229 -21.68 -16.87 -18.09
N VAL A 230 -20.94 -17.50 -17.19
CA VAL A 230 -21.48 -18.21 -16.04
C VAL A 230 -21.91 -17.22 -14.95
N VAL A 231 -23.20 -17.27 -14.58
CA VAL A 231 -23.75 -16.42 -13.50
C VAL A 231 -23.14 -16.82 -12.15
N GLN A 232 -22.68 -15.83 -11.38
CA GLN A 232 -22.10 -16.00 -10.07
C GLN A 232 -23.08 -15.57 -8.97
N THR A 233 -23.02 -16.24 -7.83
CA THR A 233 -23.69 -15.79 -6.61
C THR A 233 -22.65 -15.03 -5.77
N PRO A 234 -22.71 -13.68 -5.71
CA PRO A 234 -21.70 -12.91 -5.00
C PRO A 234 -21.82 -13.09 -3.48
N LEU A 235 -20.65 -13.17 -2.81
CA LEU A 235 -20.58 -13.22 -1.35
C LEU A 235 -20.59 -11.80 -0.78
N ILE A 236 -21.64 -11.47 -0.01
CA ILE A 236 -21.72 -10.23 0.74
C ILE A 236 -20.88 -10.36 2.01
N GLN A 237 -19.96 -9.40 2.22
CA GLN A 237 -19.10 -9.31 3.40
C GLN A 237 -19.42 -8.03 4.17
N GLU A 238 -19.31 -8.06 5.50
CA GLU A 238 -19.48 -6.88 6.32
C GLU A 238 -18.11 -6.22 6.59
N LEU A 239 -18.03 -4.91 6.34
CA LEU A 239 -16.82 -4.11 6.61
C LEU A 239 -16.67 -3.85 8.11
N GLU A 240 -15.51 -4.20 8.67
CA GLU A 240 -15.13 -3.86 10.04
C GLU A 240 -14.61 -2.42 10.19
N LEU A 241 -14.47 -1.69 9.10
CA LEU A 241 -13.94 -0.33 9.03
C LEU A 241 -14.87 0.66 9.75
N LYS A 242 -14.31 1.65 10.47
CA LYS A 242 -15.06 2.74 11.10
C LYS A 242 -14.72 4.07 10.46
N LEU A 243 -15.72 4.94 10.29
CA LEU A 243 -15.54 6.24 9.64
C LEU A 243 -14.53 7.14 10.36
N GLU A 244 -14.51 7.12 11.70
CA GLU A 244 -13.59 7.92 12.52
C GLU A 244 -12.11 7.58 12.26
N MET A 245 -11.83 6.37 11.77
CA MET A 245 -10.48 5.97 11.41
C MET A 245 -9.96 6.68 10.14
N LEU A 246 -10.87 7.20 9.32
CA LEU A 246 -10.55 7.89 8.06
C LEU A 246 -10.41 9.42 8.24
N GLU A 247 -10.47 9.92 9.46
CA GLU A 247 -10.31 11.33 9.79
C GLU A 247 -8.96 11.59 10.46
N LYS A 248 -8.45 12.83 10.36
CA LYS A 248 -7.17 13.20 10.98
C LYS A 248 -7.17 13.20 12.51
N GLY A 249 -8.35 13.25 13.14
CA GLY A 249 -8.49 13.14 14.60
C GLY A 249 -7.77 14.22 15.40
N GLY A 250 -7.67 15.44 14.85
CA GLY A 250 -7.00 16.58 15.49
C GLY A 250 -5.51 16.75 15.14
N PHE A 251 -4.94 15.85 14.36
CA PHE A 251 -3.59 15.99 13.82
C PHE A 251 -3.59 16.84 12.55
N ASP A 252 -2.48 17.56 12.30
CA ASP A 252 -2.32 18.35 11.08
C ASP A 252 -2.29 17.50 9.81
N HIS A 253 -1.68 16.29 9.90
CA HIS A 253 -1.47 15.37 8.78
C HIS A 253 -1.83 13.93 9.16
N PHE A 254 -2.25 13.13 8.17
CA PHE A 254 -2.47 11.69 8.36
C PHE A 254 -1.19 10.97 8.78
N MET A 255 -0.07 11.28 8.14
CA MET A 255 1.22 10.69 8.50
C MET A 255 1.54 10.87 9.99
N LEU A 256 1.34 12.06 10.54
CA LEU A 256 1.59 12.31 11.98
C LEU A 256 0.64 11.48 12.85
N LYS A 257 -0.66 11.48 12.52
CA LYS A 257 -1.63 10.62 13.20
C LYS A 257 -1.20 9.17 13.21
N GLU A 258 -0.78 8.64 12.06
CA GLU A 258 -0.37 7.25 11.87
C GLU A 258 0.92 6.90 12.63
N ILE A 259 1.84 7.85 12.77
CA ILE A 259 3.02 7.71 13.64
C ILE A 259 2.58 7.56 15.11
N TYR A 260 1.64 8.39 15.57
CA TYR A 260 1.12 8.34 16.96
C TYR A 260 0.14 7.19 17.22
N GLU A 261 -0.40 6.55 16.18
CA GLU A 261 -1.24 5.35 16.31
C GLU A 261 -0.44 4.05 16.52
N GLN A 262 0.88 4.06 16.37
CA GLN A 262 1.70 2.84 16.41
C GLN A 262 1.59 2.05 17.72
N PRO A 263 1.53 2.65 18.92
CA PRO A 263 1.29 1.91 20.15
C PRO A 263 0.02 1.07 20.07
N ARG A 264 -1.06 1.66 19.53
CA ARG A 264 -2.34 0.97 19.36
C ARG A 264 -2.29 -0.09 18.26
N SER A 265 -1.72 0.22 17.10
CA SER A 265 -1.69 -0.72 15.97
C SER A 265 -0.87 -1.96 16.29
N ILE A 266 0.24 -1.84 17.02
CA ILE A 266 1.03 -2.98 17.50
C ILE A 266 0.24 -3.83 18.50
N LYS A 267 -0.47 -3.19 19.43
CA LYS A 267 -1.37 -3.88 20.36
C LYS A 267 -2.48 -4.65 19.64
N ASP A 268 -3.05 -4.05 18.60
CA ASP A 268 -4.06 -4.70 17.76
C ASP A 268 -3.49 -5.88 16.96
N CYS A 269 -2.22 -5.79 16.48
CA CYS A 269 -1.52 -6.91 15.84
C CYS A 269 -1.35 -8.12 16.78
N MET A 270 -1.16 -7.89 18.07
CA MET A 270 -0.90 -8.94 19.07
C MET A 270 -2.19 -9.52 19.66
N ARG A 271 -3.31 -8.82 19.57
CA ARG A 271 -4.58 -9.17 20.24
C ARG A 271 -5.02 -10.60 19.91
N GLY A 272 -5.16 -11.45 20.94
CA GLY A 272 -5.56 -12.85 20.84
C GLY A 272 -4.53 -13.76 20.16
N ARG A 273 -3.28 -13.30 20.01
CA ARG A 273 -2.20 -14.05 19.36
C ARG A 273 -1.06 -14.40 20.31
N ILE A 274 -0.86 -13.64 21.37
CA ILE A 274 0.16 -13.89 22.39
C ILE A 274 -0.48 -14.30 23.72
N TYR A 275 0.17 -15.24 24.40
CA TYR A 275 -0.19 -15.74 25.73
C TYR A 275 1.10 -15.77 26.57
N PRO A 276 1.56 -14.63 27.12
CA PRO A 276 2.86 -14.52 27.77
C PRO A 276 3.03 -15.52 28.91
N ASN A 277 2.02 -15.67 29.77
CA ASN A 277 2.08 -16.59 30.92
C ASN A 277 2.22 -18.08 30.50
N GLU A 278 1.81 -18.43 29.28
CA GLU A 278 1.90 -19.79 28.74
C GLU A 278 3.15 -19.98 27.87
N GLY A 279 3.88 -18.90 27.57
CA GLY A 279 4.96 -18.90 26.59
C GLY A 279 4.47 -19.36 25.21
N LYS A 280 3.31 -18.87 24.76
CA LYS A 280 2.64 -19.39 23.57
C LYS A 280 2.24 -18.29 22.60
N VAL A 281 2.51 -18.54 21.32
CA VAL A 281 1.98 -17.76 20.20
C VAL A 281 0.96 -18.58 19.42
N GLN A 282 -0.15 -17.94 19.01
CA GLN A 282 -1.22 -18.55 18.26
C GLN A 282 -1.54 -17.73 17.01
N LEU A 283 -1.32 -18.31 15.81
CA LEU A 283 -1.62 -17.69 14.53
C LEU A 283 -2.62 -18.57 13.77
N GLY A 284 -3.92 -18.27 13.95
CA GLY A 284 -5.02 -19.06 13.39
C GLY A 284 -4.94 -19.21 11.87
N GLY A 285 -4.52 -18.15 11.17
CA GLY A 285 -4.44 -18.13 9.71
C GLY A 285 -3.42 -19.08 9.08
N ILE A 286 -2.41 -19.53 9.85
CA ILE A 286 -1.37 -20.46 9.36
C ILE A 286 -1.31 -21.78 10.16
N LYS A 287 -2.25 -21.98 11.08
CA LYS A 287 -2.27 -23.13 12.00
C LYS A 287 -2.28 -24.48 11.27
N GLU A 288 -3.02 -24.58 10.18
CA GLU A 288 -3.13 -25.83 9.40
C GLU A 288 -1.80 -26.23 8.72
N PHE A 289 -0.87 -25.29 8.58
CA PHE A 289 0.46 -25.49 8.00
C PHE A 289 1.54 -25.79 9.05
N ALA A 290 1.19 -25.98 10.33
CA ALA A 290 2.17 -26.19 11.40
C ALA A 290 3.14 -27.35 11.14
N GLU A 291 2.62 -28.50 10.65
CA GLU A 291 3.46 -29.67 10.32
C GLU A 291 4.37 -29.42 9.11
N LYS A 292 3.88 -28.66 8.11
CA LYS A 292 4.70 -28.25 6.97
C LYS A 292 5.84 -27.34 7.42
N LEU A 293 5.55 -26.35 8.27
CA LEU A 293 6.55 -25.39 8.79
C LEU A 293 7.69 -26.04 9.58
N LYS A 294 7.47 -27.22 10.17
CA LYS A 294 8.55 -28.00 10.82
C LYS A 294 9.58 -28.55 9.84
N ASN A 295 9.16 -28.81 8.60
CA ASN A 295 9.90 -29.58 7.60
C ASN A 295 10.29 -28.77 6.36
N ILE A 296 10.12 -27.47 6.40
CA ILE A 296 10.53 -26.58 5.28
C ILE A 296 12.06 -26.43 5.25
N ASP A 297 12.61 -26.31 4.06
CA ASP A 297 14.03 -26.12 3.86
C ASP A 297 14.40 -24.62 3.94
N ARG A 298 13.50 -23.72 3.46
CA ARG A 298 13.78 -22.28 3.34
C ARG A 298 12.49 -21.47 3.33
N ILE A 299 12.60 -20.21 3.76
CA ILE A 299 11.60 -19.16 3.55
C ILE A 299 12.15 -18.15 2.55
N ILE A 300 11.32 -17.72 1.60
CA ILE A 300 11.60 -16.61 0.70
C ILE A 300 10.57 -15.52 0.99
N ILE A 301 11.02 -14.32 1.35
CA ILE A 301 10.15 -13.16 1.57
C ILE A 301 10.21 -12.29 0.32
N VAL A 302 9.04 -12.01 -0.29
CA VAL A 302 8.93 -11.15 -1.48
C VAL A 302 8.10 -9.92 -1.16
N ALA A 303 8.64 -8.74 -1.42
CA ALA A 303 7.97 -7.48 -1.11
C ALA A 303 8.58 -6.29 -1.89
N CYS A 304 7.98 -5.11 -1.76
CA CYS A 304 8.45 -3.85 -2.33
C CYS A 304 8.57 -2.78 -1.25
N GLY A 305 9.55 -1.86 -1.38
CA GLY A 305 9.70 -0.67 -0.54
C GLY A 305 9.76 -0.97 0.96
N THR A 306 8.96 -0.26 1.75
CA THR A 306 8.84 -0.42 3.21
C THR A 306 8.58 -1.87 3.63
N SER A 307 7.75 -2.61 2.89
CA SER A 307 7.47 -4.02 3.18
C SER A 307 8.69 -4.92 2.96
N TRP A 308 9.56 -4.58 2.00
CA TRP A 308 10.83 -5.28 1.81
C TRP A 308 11.78 -5.03 2.99
N HIS A 309 11.84 -3.78 3.51
CA HIS A 309 12.62 -3.48 4.73
C HIS A 309 12.10 -4.24 5.94
N ALA A 310 10.78 -4.38 6.08
CA ALA A 310 10.19 -5.23 7.13
C ALA A 310 10.60 -6.70 6.95
N GLY A 311 10.63 -7.18 5.69
CA GLY A 311 11.11 -8.51 5.34
C GLY A 311 12.54 -8.78 5.83
N LEU A 312 13.45 -7.81 5.63
CA LEU A 312 14.84 -7.91 6.12
C LEU A 312 14.92 -8.01 7.67
N VAL A 313 14.03 -7.31 8.41
CA VAL A 313 13.94 -7.51 9.86
C VAL A 313 13.43 -8.93 10.17
N GLY A 314 12.45 -9.40 9.39
CA GLY A 314 11.90 -10.76 9.51
C GLY A 314 12.94 -11.86 9.28
N GLU A 315 13.89 -11.66 8.36
CA GLU A 315 15.02 -12.55 8.11
C GLU A 315 15.82 -12.76 9.39
N TYR A 316 16.29 -11.67 10.03
CA TYR A 316 17.02 -11.77 11.31
C TYR A 316 16.22 -12.50 12.38
N LEU A 317 14.94 -12.21 12.52
CA LEU A 317 14.09 -12.81 13.55
C LEU A 317 13.83 -14.29 13.30
N ILE A 318 13.53 -14.69 12.09
CA ILE A 318 13.22 -16.08 11.74
C ILE A 318 14.49 -16.95 11.83
N GLU A 319 15.61 -16.46 11.32
CA GLU A 319 16.88 -17.18 11.40
C GLU A 319 17.36 -17.34 12.84
N GLU A 320 17.23 -16.29 13.67
CA GLU A 320 17.64 -16.34 15.07
C GLU A 320 16.79 -17.32 15.90
N TYR A 321 15.48 -17.25 15.79
CA TYR A 321 14.58 -17.99 16.69
C TYR A 321 14.10 -19.32 16.10
N ALA A 322 13.72 -19.36 14.84
CA ALA A 322 13.18 -20.56 14.20
C ALA A 322 14.24 -21.42 13.52
N ARG A 323 15.47 -20.89 13.35
CA ARG A 323 16.60 -21.59 12.69
C ARG A 323 16.24 -22.11 11.30
N ILE A 324 15.51 -21.29 10.53
CA ILE A 324 15.11 -21.56 9.16
C ILE A 324 15.83 -20.54 8.28
N PRO A 325 16.57 -20.96 7.22
CA PRO A 325 17.18 -20.03 6.28
C PRO A 325 16.12 -19.13 5.60
N VAL A 326 16.42 -17.85 5.47
CA VAL A 326 15.52 -16.86 4.88
C VAL A 326 16.26 -16.10 3.75
N GLU A 327 15.58 -15.88 2.64
CA GLU A 327 16.01 -14.98 1.57
C GLU A 327 14.97 -13.87 1.42
N VAL A 328 15.41 -12.62 1.29
CA VAL A 328 14.50 -11.46 1.13
C VAL A 328 14.75 -10.81 -0.22
N GLU A 329 13.72 -10.82 -1.07
CA GLU A 329 13.83 -10.42 -2.47
C GLU A 329 12.91 -9.25 -2.80
N TYR A 330 13.36 -8.34 -3.65
CA TYR A 330 12.44 -7.43 -4.31
C TYR A 330 11.49 -8.21 -5.22
N ALA A 331 10.19 -8.02 -5.05
CA ALA A 331 9.19 -8.78 -5.81
C ALA A 331 9.34 -8.55 -7.33
N SER A 332 9.68 -7.34 -7.76
CA SER A 332 9.96 -6.99 -9.16
C SER A 332 11.10 -7.82 -9.75
N GLU A 333 12.20 -7.97 -9.01
CA GLU A 333 13.38 -8.71 -9.49
C GLU A 333 13.18 -10.22 -9.41
N PHE A 334 12.54 -10.70 -8.33
CA PHE A 334 12.27 -12.11 -8.09
C PHE A 334 11.51 -12.77 -9.25
N ARG A 335 10.50 -12.10 -9.79
CA ARG A 335 9.68 -12.65 -10.89
C ARG A 335 10.44 -12.86 -12.19
N TYR A 336 11.50 -12.07 -12.46
CA TYR A 336 12.24 -12.12 -13.73
C TYR A 336 13.55 -12.93 -13.68
N ARG A 337 14.14 -13.11 -12.49
CA ARG A 337 15.43 -13.80 -12.37
C ARG A 337 15.39 -15.33 -12.47
N ASN A 338 14.21 -15.93 -12.71
CA ASN A 338 14.01 -17.38 -12.76
C ASN A 338 14.51 -18.11 -11.48
N PRO A 339 13.95 -17.80 -10.29
CA PRO A 339 14.45 -18.33 -9.02
C PRO A 339 14.25 -19.84 -8.91
N ILE A 340 15.15 -20.49 -8.16
CA ILE A 340 15.02 -21.91 -7.83
C ILE A 340 13.99 -22.02 -6.71
N ILE A 341 12.88 -22.68 -6.97
CA ILE A 341 11.76 -22.87 -6.04
C ILE A 341 11.37 -24.35 -6.03
N THR A 342 11.07 -24.87 -4.84
CA THR A 342 10.65 -26.25 -4.63
C THR A 342 9.38 -26.30 -3.76
N GLU A 343 8.75 -27.46 -3.68
CA GLU A 343 7.59 -27.72 -2.80
C GLU A 343 7.91 -27.59 -1.30
N LYS A 344 9.19 -27.60 -0.93
CA LYS A 344 9.67 -27.41 0.45
C LYS A 344 9.90 -25.95 0.81
N ASP A 345 9.83 -25.05 -0.15
CA ASP A 345 9.94 -23.61 0.12
C ASP A 345 8.58 -23.04 0.56
N VAL A 346 8.65 -22.08 1.47
CA VAL A 346 7.52 -21.19 1.80
C VAL A 346 7.86 -19.80 1.30
N VAL A 347 6.97 -19.21 0.51
CA VAL A 347 7.09 -17.83 0.05
C VAL A 347 6.14 -16.95 0.86
N ILE A 348 6.67 -15.93 1.52
CA ILE A 348 5.90 -14.95 2.29
C ILE A 348 5.81 -13.66 1.50
N ALA A 349 4.60 -13.28 1.08
CA ALA A 349 4.32 -12.01 0.45
C ALA A 349 3.94 -10.97 1.49
N ILE A 350 4.61 -9.81 1.50
CA ILE A 350 4.29 -8.72 2.41
C ILE A 350 3.78 -7.52 1.60
N SER A 351 2.58 -7.04 1.92
CA SER A 351 2.01 -5.85 1.29
C SER A 351 0.99 -5.18 2.22
N GLN A 352 1.13 -3.87 2.45
CA GLN A 352 0.16 -3.11 3.24
C GLN A 352 -1.24 -3.17 2.59
N SER A 353 -1.34 -2.86 1.30
CA SER A 353 -2.61 -2.84 0.55
C SER A 353 -3.10 -4.23 0.15
N GLY A 354 -2.19 -5.20 0.00
CA GLY A 354 -2.47 -6.50 -0.58
C GLY A 354 -2.78 -6.48 -2.08
N GLU A 355 -2.44 -5.36 -2.78
CA GLU A 355 -2.74 -5.12 -4.19
C GLU A 355 -1.47 -4.71 -5.00
N THR A 356 -0.28 -4.97 -4.50
CA THR A 356 0.97 -4.62 -5.18
C THR A 356 1.21 -5.57 -6.35
N ALA A 357 1.25 -5.04 -7.58
CA ALA A 357 1.31 -5.83 -8.82
C ALA A 357 2.50 -6.79 -8.86
N ASP A 358 3.71 -6.28 -8.63
CA ASP A 358 4.93 -7.12 -8.62
C ASP A 358 4.86 -8.25 -7.59
N THR A 359 4.31 -7.95 -6.39
CA THR A 359 4.18 -8.96 -5.34
C THR A 359 3.16 -10.03 -5.71
N MET A 360 2.05 -9.66 -6.36
CA MET A 360 1.07 -10.62 -6.87
C MET A 360 1.69 -11.53 -7.92
N ALA A 361 2.34 -10.97 -8.93
CA ALA A 361 2.99 -11.75 -9.99
C ALA A 361 4.10 -12.67 -9.46
N ALA A 362 4.87 -12.20 -8.47
CA ALA A 362 5.90 -13.01 -7.81
C ALA A 362 5.32 -14.26 -7.12
N ILE A 363 4.20 -14.10 -6.38
CA ILE A 363 3.58 -15.25 -5.68
C ILE A 363 2.81 -16.18 -6.62
N GLU A 364 2.21 -15.68 -7.69
CA GLU A 364 1.60 -16.53 -8.71
C GLU A 364 2.63 -17.44 -9.35
N MET A 365 3.75 -16.88 -9.80
CA MET A 365 4.87 -17.65 -10.34
C MET A 365 5.43 -18.66 -9.33
N ALA A 366 5.60 -18.27 -8.06
CA ALA A 366 6.09 -19.18 -7.03
C ALA A 366 5.11 -20.31 -6.74
N LYS A 367 3.81 -20.02 -6.76
CA LYS A 367 2.72 -20.99 -6.58
C LYS A 367 2.68 -22.03 -7.71
N GLU A 368 2.82 -21.58 -8.96
CA GLU A 368 2.92 -22.46 -10.14
C GLU A 368 4.10 -23.42 -10.04
N ARG A 369 5.19 -23.03 -9.36
CA ARG A 369 6.37 -23.86 -9.10
C ARG A 369 6.27 -24.76 -7.86
N GLY A 370 5.12 -24.77 -7.20
CA GLY A 370 4.83 -25.67 -6.09
C GLY A 370 5.12 -25.10 -4.69
N ALA A 371 5.59 -23.86 -4.55
CA ALA A 371 5.79 -23.23 -3.23
C ALA A 371 4.48 -23.05 -2.46
N THR A 372 4.57 -23.10 -1.14
CA THR A 372 3.47 -22.68 -0.27
C THR A 372 3.53 -21.17 -0.06
N ILE A 373 2.44 -20.48 -0.35
CA ILE A 373 2.36 -19.02 -0.27
C ILE A 373 1.65 -18.60 1.01
N PHE A 374 2.28 -17.71 1.79
CA PHE A 374 1.68 -16.99 2.90
C PHE A 374 1.62 -15.50 2.61
N GLY A 375 0.51 -14.86 3.00
CA GLY A 375 0.33 -13.41 2.86
C GLY A 375 0.40 -12.70 4.21
N ILE A 376 1.13 -11.58 4.28
CA ILE A 376 1.07 -10.61 5.39
C ILE A 376 0.47 -9.33 4.81
N CYS A 377 -0.80 -9.04 5.13
CA CYS A 377 -1.52 -7.89 4.58
C CYS A 377 -2.31 -7.16 5.65
N ASN A 378 -2.63 -5.89 5.39
CA ASN A 378 -3.47 -5.09 6.30
C ASN A 378 -4.94 -5.08 5.85
N VAL A 379 -5.21 -5.20 4.56
CA VAL A 379 -6.56 -5.09 3.99
C VAL A 379 -7.16 -6.48 3.80
N ALA A 380 -8.24 -6.76 4.53
CA ALA A 380 -9.02 -7.96 4.34
C ALA A 380 -9.73 -7.93 2.98
N GLY A 381 -9.77 -9.08 2.29
CA GLY A 381 -10.40 -9.18 0.95
C GLY A 381 -9.54 -8.70 -0.21
N ALA A 382 -8.32 -8.20 0.02
CA ALA A 382 -7.37 -7.84 -1.02
C ALA A 382 -6.91 -9.06 -1.86
N SER A 383 -6.24 -8.79 -2.98
CA SER A 383 -5.85 -9.85 -3.94
C SER A 383 -4.80 -10.81 -3.39
N ILE A 384 -3.73 -10.30 -2.74
CA ILE A 384 -2.67 -11.15 -2.18
C ILE A 384 -3.20 -12.17 -1.16
N PRO A 385 -4.05 -11.83 -0.17
CA PRO A 385 -4.67 -12.82 0.71
C PRO A 385 -5.46 -13.90 -0.03
N ARG A 386 -6.17 -13.54 -1.10
CA ARG A 386 -6.96 -14.51 -1.90
C ARG A 386 -6.09 -15.44 -2.75
N LEU A 387 -4.93 -14.97 -3.22
CA LEU A 387 -3.96 -15.76 -3.99
C LEU A 387 -3.14 -16.69 -3.10
N SER A 388 -2.96 -16.32 -1.83
CA SER A 388 -2.17 -17.06 -0.85
C SER A 388 -2.90 -18.31 -0.35
N HIS A 389 -2.15 -19.33 0.05
CA HIS A 389 -2.70 -20.52 0.69
C HIS A 389 -3.14 -20.24 2.14
N ALA A 390 -2.44 -19.32 2.80
CA ALA A 390 -2.68 -18.93 4.19
C ALA A 390 -2.06 -17.55 4.45
N GLY A 391 -2.23 -16.99 5.65
CA GLY A 391 -1.60 -15.72 5.97
C GLY A 391 -1.99 -15.14 7.32
N VAL A 392 -1.47 -13.94 7.58
CA VAL A 392 -1.70 -13.20 8.81
C VAL A 392 -2.01 -11.74 8.48
N TYR A 393 -3.15 -11.23 8.93
CA TYR A 393 -3.47 -9.82 8.83
C TYR A 393 -2.77 -9.01 9.92
N THR A 394 -2.31 -7.80 9.58
CA THR A 394 -1.65 -6.91 10.54
C THR A 394 -2.63 -6.20 11.47
N HIS A 395 -3.89 -6.01 11.07
CA HIS A 395 -4.92 -5.29 11.83
C HIS A 395 -4.49 -3.87 12.29
N ALA A 396 -3.61 -3.22 11.51
CA ALA A 396 -3.11 -1.88 11.84
C ALA A 396 -4.13 -0.75 11.60
N GLY A 397 -5.31 -1.10 11.09
CA GLY A 397 -6.29 -0.12 10.63
C GLY A 397 -5.87 0.57 9.32
N PRO A 398 -6.69 1.48 8.77
CA PRO A 398 -6.38 2.16 7.53
C PRO A 398 -5.15 3.06 7.67
N GLU A 399 -4.30 3.07 6.65
CA GLU A 399 -3.16 3.95 6.51
C GLU A 399 -3.32 4.78 5.24
N ILE A 400 -3.50 6.10 5.41
CA ILE A 400 -3.87 7.06 4.36
C ILE A 400 -2.64 7.78 3.80
N GLY A 401 -1.70 8.16 4.68
CA GLY A 401 -0.44 8.78 4.27
C GLY A 401 0.27 7.92 3.23
N VAL A 402 0.72 8.52 2.12
CA VAL A 402 1.36 7.78 1.01
C VAL A 402 2.63 7.08 1.50
N ALA A 403 3.50 7.78 2.22
CA ALA A 403 4.67 7.20 2.88
C ALA A 403 4.23 6.36 4.08
N SER A 404 4.50 5.06 4.04
CA SER A 404 4.09 4.12 5.09
C SER A 404 4.82 4.37 6.42
N THR A 405 4.09 4.27 7.53
CA THR A 405 4.61 4.43 8.91
C THR A 405 4.22 3.26 9.78
N LYS A 406 2.96 3.22 10.27
CA LYS A 406 2.46 2.14 11.13
C LYS A 406 2.39 0.79 10.43
N ALA A 407 2.29 0.76 9.09
CA ALA A 407 2.33 -0.49 8.35
C ALA A 407 3.68 -1.21 8.53
N PHE A 408 4.80 -0.48 8.57
CA PHE A 408 6.12 -1.06 8.82
C PHE A 408 6.18 -1.76 10.18
N THR A 409 5.87 -1.04 11.27
CA THR A 409 5.94 -1.60 12.62
C THR A 409 4.93 -2.72 12.84
N ALA A 410 3.75 -2.64 12.22
CA ALA A 410 2.76 -3.72 12.23
C ALA A 410 3.25 -4.97 11.49
N GLN A 411 3.91 -4.83 10.34
CA GLN A 411 4.50 -5.93 9.58
C GLN A 411 5.66 -6.58 10.36
N VAL A 412 6.55 -5.78 10.95
CA VAL A 412 7.63 -6.27 11.82
C VAL A 412 7.05 -7.03 13.02
N THR A 413 5.98 -6.51 13.66
CA THR A 413 5.31 -7.22 14.76
C THR A 413 4.76 -8.58 14.31
N VAL A 414 4.09 -8.64 13.16
CA VAL A 414 3.57 -9.91 12.62
C VAL A 414 4.71 -10.88 12.28
N LEU A 415 5.81 -10.40 11.70
CA LEU A 415 7.00 -11.22 11.41
C LEU A 415 7.64 -11.75 12.70
N THR A 416 7.69 -10.94 13.77
CA THR A 416 8.11 -11.37 15.11
C THR A 416 7.24 -12.51 15.63
N LEU A 417 5.91 -12.35 15.55
CA LEU A 417 4.96 -13.39 15.95
C LEU A 417 5.11 -14.66 15.11
N MET A 418 5.36 -14.54 13.79
CA MET A 418 5.60 -15.69 12.92
C MET A 418 6.91 -16.38 13.26
N ALA A 419 7.99 -15.65 13.54
CA ALA A 419 9.27 -16.20 13.96
C ALA A 419 9.11 -17.01 15.27
N PHE A 420 8.43 -16.44 16.26
CA PHE A 420 8.15 -17.11 17.53
C PHE A 420 7.21 -18.32 17.37
N TYR A 421 6.18 -18.21 16.55
CA TYR A 421 5.31 -19.33 16.22
C TYR A 421 6.07 -20.49 15.58
N MET A 422 6.91 -20.21 14.58
CA MET A 422 7.74 -21.22 13.92
C MET A 422 8.77 -21.83 14.88
N ALA A 423 9.41 -20.99 15.73
CA ALA A 423 10.32 -21.46 16.78
C ALA A 423 9.63 -22.41 17.76
N GLN A 424 8.40 -22.09 18.17
CA GLN A 424 7.56 -22.93 19.02
C GLN A 424 7.24 -24.26 18.34
N GLN A 425 6.87 -24.25 17.03
CA GLN A 425 6.55 -25.47 16.29
C GLN A 425 7.77 -26.39 16.11
N LYS A 426 8.94 -25.82 15.86
CA LYS A 426 10.21 -26.55 15.68
C LYS A 426 10.88 -26.93 17.01
N GLY A 427 10.46 -26.34 18.13
CA GLY A 427 11.09 -26.56 19.43
C GLY A 427 12.51 -25.98 19.53
N THR A 428 12.82 -24.94 18.76
CA THR A 428 14.12 -24.26 18.77
C THR A 428 14.29 -23.26 19.91
N ILE A 429 13.20 -22.92 20.61
CA ILE A 429 13.18 -22.01 21.75
C ILE A 429 12.54 -22.71 22.97
N THR A 430 13.06 -22.44 24.17
CA THR A 430 12.47 -22.95 25.41
C THR A 430 11.23 -22.16 25.81
N THR A 431 10.29 -22.80 26.52
CA THR A 431 9.09 -22.12 27.04
C THR A 431 9.46 -20.93 27.94
N SER A 432 10.50 -21.05 28.77
CA SER A 432 10.96 -19.97 29.66
C SER A 432 11.43 -18.75 28.86
N LYS A 433 12.23 -18.96 27.78
CA LYS A 433 12.67 -17.85 26.92
C LYS A 433 11.51 -17.24 26.13
N MET A 434 10.53 -18.05 25.73
CA MET A 434 9.33 -17.55 25.07
C MET A 434 8.48 -16.68 26.02
N ILE A 435 8.33 -17.08 27.29
CA ILE A 435 7.65 -16.27 28.31
C ILE A 435 8.33 -14.91 28.44
N GLU A 436 9.66 -14.89 28.60
CA GLU A 436 10.45 -13.65 28.69
C GLU A 436 10.19 -12.73 27.48
N LEU A 437 10.34 -13.25 26.27
CA LEU A 437 10.16 -12.47 25.03
C LEU A 437 8.72 -11.98 24.86
N LEU A 438 7.71 -12.79 25.15
CA LEU A 438 6.31 -12.38 24.98
C LEU A 438 5.89 -11.37 26.04
N THR A 439 6.42 -11.47 27.27
CA THR A 439 6.17 -10.47 28.32
C THR A 439 6.73 -9.11 27.89
N GLU A 440 7.97 -9.08 27.37
CA GLU A 440 8.57 -7.85 26.90
C GLU A 440 7.88 -7.31 25.64
N LEU A 441 7.47 -8.18 24.71
CA LEU A 441 6.72 -7.77 23.51
C LEU A 441 5.38 -7.09 23.89
N GLU A 442 4.72 -7.54 24.94
CA GLU A 442 3.48 -6.94 25.46
C GLU A 442 3.69 -5.51 25.96
N GLU A 443 4.91 -5.16 26.41
CA GLU A 443 5.30 -3.83 26.87
C GLU A 443 5.75 -2.87 25.75
N ILE A 444 6.02 -3.38 24.55
CA ILE A 444 6.52 -2.56 23.42
C ILE A 444 5.59 -1.38 23.06
N PRO A 445 4.26 -1.49 23.07
CA PRO A 445 3.39 -0.34 22.84
C PRO A 445 3.64 0.83 23.79
N GLU A 446 3.86 0.57 25.08
CA GLU A 446 4.18 1.56 26.10
C GLU A 446 5.57 2.16 25.90
N LYS A 447 6.56 1.36 25.52
CA LYS A 447 7.91 1.83 25.18
C LYS A 447 7.88 2.72 23.92
N ILE A 448 7.06 2.40 22.92
CA ILE A 448 6.86 3.28 21.75
C ILE A 448 6.20 4.60 22.16
N GLN A 449 5.22 4.57 23.06
CA GLN A 449 4.61 5.80 23.59
C GLN A 449 5.65 6.69 24.29
N GLN A 450 6.62 6.10 24.99
CA GLN A 450 7.75 6.83 25.59
C GLN A 450 8.68 7.42 24.51
N ALA A 451 9.03 6.64 23.47
CA ALA A 451 9.84 7.11 22.36
C ALA A 451 9.20 8.29 21.61
N LEU A 452 7.86 8.29 21.47
CA LEU A 452 7.09 9.41 20.91
C LEU A 452 7.22 10.69 21.78
N GLY A 453 7.52 10.56 23.07
CA GLY A 453 7.77 11.69 23.97
C GLY A 453 9.02 12.50 23.62
N SER A 454 9.95 11.96 22.82
CA SER A 454 11.13 12.67 22.30
C SER A 454 10.83 13.62 21.14
N ASN A 455 9.57 13.83 20.79
CA ASN A 455 9.14 14.62 19.62
C ASN A 455 9.78 16.02 19.55
N ASP A 456 9.89 16.75 20.67
CA ASP A 456 10.42 18.11 20.67
C ASP A 456 11.94 18.13 20.39
N ILE A 457 12.69 17.19 20.97
CA ILE A 457 14.12 17.02 20.69
C ILE A 457 14.34 16.67 19.23
N ILE A 458 13.51 15.76 18.68
CA ILE A 458 13.57 15.35 17.27
C ILE A 458 13.29 16.55 16.36
N LYS A 459 12.33 17.41 16.72
CA LYS A 459 12.02 18.62 15.98
C LYS A 459 13.19 19.62 15.98
N GLU A 460 13.89 19.76 17.11
CA GLU A 460 15.11 20.59 17.20
C GLU A 460 16.22 20.05 16.30
N VAL A 461 16.45 18.73 16.27
CA VAL A 461 17.42 18.09 15.37
C VAL A 461 17.01 18.28 13.91
N ALA A 462 15.72 18.11 13.59
CA ALA A 462 15.20 18.36 12.23
C ALA A 462 15.51 19.76 11.74
N GLU A 463 15.34 20.80 12.57
CA GLU A 463 15.65 22.20 12.25
C GLU A 463 17.13 22.39 11.85
N LYS A 464 18.05 21.61 12.43
CA LYS A 464 19.50 21.71 12.16
C LYS A 464 19.95 21.08 10.84
N ILE A 465 19.12 20.18 10.27
CA ILE A 465 19.49 19.41 9.08
C ILE A 465 18.49 19.56 7.92
N LYS A 466 17.39 20.29 8.10
CA LYS A 466 16.32 20.43 7.10
C LYS A 466 16.79 20.95 5.73
N ASP A 467 17.86 21.75 5.70
CA ASP A 467 18.39 22.37 4.49
C ASP A 467 19.48 21.53 3.82
N SER A 468 19.87 20.39 4.39
CA SER A 468 20.82 19.46 3.79
C SER A 468 20.27 18.90 2.47
N THR A 469 21.17 18.64 1.52
CA THR A 469 20.80 18.04 0.22
C THR A 469 20.92 16.52 0.22
N ASN A 470 21.78 15.99 1.09
CA ASN A 470 22.08 14.56 1.23
C ASN A 470 22.05 14.16 2.70
N CYS A 471 21.81 12.89 2.98
CA CYS A 471 21.86 12.31 4.31
C CYS A 471 22.19 10.81 4.24
N LEU A 472 23.08 10.32 5.08
CA LEU A 472 23.35 8.88 5.22
C LEU A 472 22.67 8.34 6.49
N PHE A 473 22.13 7.13 6.38
CA PHE A 473 21.58 6.36 7.49
C PHE A 473 22.37 5.07 7.64
N LEU A 474 22.92 4.83 8.82
CA LEU A 474 23.84 3.74 9.07
C LEU A 474 23.37 2.86 10.25
N GLY A 475 23.33 1.55 10.02
CA GLY A 475 22.99 0.58 11.05
C GLY A 475 23.76 -0.71 10.89
N ARG A 476 23.76 -1.56 11.93
CA ARG A 476 24.33 -2.91 11.89
C ARG A 476 23.31 -3.94 12.36
N GLY A 477 23.45 -5.21 11.89
CA GLY A 477 22.48 -6.24 12.21
C GLY A 477 21.07 -5.79 11.88
N SER A 478 20.11 -6.00 12.76
CA SER A 478 18.72 -5.57 12.62
C SER A 478 18.54 -4.03 12.54
N GLY A 479 19.56 -3.25 12.91
CA GLY A 479 19.59 -1.79 12.73
C GLY A 479 19.79 -1.36 11.27
N PHE A 480 20.32 -2.21 10.38
CA PHE A 480 20.48 -1.86 8.96
C PHE A 480 19.15 -1.72 8.24
N PRO A 481 18.20 -2.66 8.32
CA PRO A 481 16.86 -2.46 7.76
C PRO A 481 16.15 -1.20 8.27
N VAL A 482 16.36 -0.84 9.55
CA VAL A 482 15.81 0.39 10.14
C VAL A 482 16.46 1.62 9.51
N ALA A 483 17.77 1.60 9.26
CA ALA A 483 18.47 2.68 8.55
C ALA A 483 17.95 2.85 7.11
N LEU A 484 17.69 1.74 6.39
CA LEU A 484 17.06 1.77 5.07
C LEU A 484 15.67 2.43 5.13
N GLU A 485 14.86 2.06 6.11
CA GLU A 485 13.51 2.61 6.29
C GLU A 485 13.55 4.10 6.62
N GLY A 486 14.45 4.54 7.50
CA GLY A 486 14.65 5.95 7.80
C GLY A 486 15.07 6.77 6.57
N ALA A 487 16.01 6.26 5.79
CA ALA A 487 16.44 6.88 4.54
C ALA A 487 15.29 6.95 3.51
N LEU A 488 14.48 5.88 3.40
CA LEU A 488 13.31 5.87 2.53
C LEU A 488 12.31 6.94 2.94
N LYS A 489 11.95 7.03 4.23
CA LYS A 489 11.01 8.06 4.72
C LYS A 489 11.51 9.46 4.43
N LEU A 490 12.78 9.75 4.69
CA LEU A 490 13.32 11.08 4.43
C LEU A 490 13.25 11.46 2.95
N LYS A 491 13.68 10.58 2.04
CA LYS A 491 13.65 10.86 0.59
C LYS A 491 12.24 11.01 0.03
N GLU A 492 11.30 10.19 0.49
CA GLU A 492 9.91 10.19 -0.02
C GLU A 492 9.20 11.51 0.24
N ILE A 493 9.34 12.08 1.44
CA ILE A 493 8.50 13.20 1.87
C ILE A 493 9.22 14.55 1.89
N SER A 494 10.57 14.59 2.01
CA SER A 494 11.35 15.82 2.07
C SER A 494 12.10 16.14 0.78
N TYR A 495 12.26 15.14 -0.10
CA TYR A 495 13.05 15.19 -1.34
C TYR A 495 14.56 15.40 -1.12
N ILE A 496 15.06 15.18 0.10
CA ILE A 496 16.49 15.08 0.40
C ILE A 496 16.97 13.72 -0.10
N HIS A 497 18.08 13.70 -0.84
CA HIS A 497 18.69 12.43 -1.23
C HIS A 497 19.22 11.71 0.01
N ALA A 498 18.62 10.59 0.37
CA ALA A 498 18.98 9.82 1.57
C ALA A 498 19.22 8.36 1.22
N GLU A 499 20.29 7.77 1.77
CA GLU A 499 20.64 6.37 1.55
C GLU A 499 20.93 5.66 2.88
N GLY A 500 20.52 4.39 2.96
CA GLY A 500 20.81 3.51 4.09
C GLY A 500 21.90 2.51 3.71
N TYR A 501 22.86 2.30 4.61
CA TYR A 501 23.93 1.30 4.43
C TYR A 501 24.17 0.49 5.70
N PRO A 502 24.64 -0.77 5.57
CA PRO A 502 25.30 -1.42 6.69
C PRO A 502 26.51 -0.56 7.12
N ALA A 503 26.59 -0.18 8.39
CA ALA A 503 27.59 0.79 8.83
C ALA A 503 29.04 0.36 8.51
N ALA A 504 29.32 -0.93 8.46
CA ALA A 504 30.64 -1.43 8.05
C ALA A 504 30.96 -1.17 6.57
N GLU A 505 29.94 -1.26 5.69
CA GLU A 505 30.07 -1.07 4.25
C GLU A 505 30.34 0.39 3.86
N MET A 506 30.10 1.33 4.79
CA MET A 506 30.48 2.73 4.59
C MET A 506 31.93 2.89 4.13
N LYS A 507 32.85 2.03 4.63
CA LYS A 507 34.30 2.06 4.30
C LYS A 507 34.59 1.69 2.85
N HIS A 508 33.68 1.02 2.16
CA HIS A 508 33.86 0.49 0.82
C HIS A 508 33.28 1.40 -0.27
N GLY A 509 33.16 2.70 0.01
CA GLY A 509 32.73 3.71 -0.96
C GLY A 509 32.05 4.92 -0.31
N PRO A 510 30.90 4.74 0.40
CA PRO A 510 30.09 5.85 0.91
C PRO A 510 30.84 6.84 1.84
N ILE A 511 31.89 6.40 2.52
CA ILE A 511 32.74 7.27 3.37
C ILE A 511 33.37 8.43 2.59
N ALA A 512 33.51 8.32 1.29
CA ALA A 512 34.03 9.40 0.42
C ALA A 512 33.07 10.61 0.36
N LEU A 513 31.78 10.42 0.69
CA LEU A 513 30.78 11.47 0.68
C LEU A 513 30.72 12.27 1.99
N ILE A 514 31.42 11.81 3.04
CA ILE A 514 31.32 12.41 4.38
C ILE A 514 32.17 13.69 4.43
N ASP A 515 31.52 14.80 4.74
CA ASP A 515 32.05 16.10 5.00
C ASP A 515 31.30 16.82 6.13
N GLU A 516 31.56 18.10 6.36
CA GLU A 516 30.94 18.91 7.43
C GLU A 516 29.46 19.23 7.16
N GLU A 517 29.01 19.14 5.91
CA GLU A 517 27.65 19.48 5.47
C GLU A 517 26.70 18.28 5.47
N MET A 518 27.26 17.04 5.40
CA MET A 518 26.44 15.82 5.31
C MET A 518 26.06 15.28 6.69
N PRO A 519 24.76 15.25 7.03
CA PRO A 519 24.29 14.54 8.22
C PRO A 519 24.41 13.03 8.05
N VAL A 520 24.84 12.36 9.12
CA VAL A 520 24.91 10.90 9.19
C VAL A 520 24.11 10.43 10.40
N VAL A 521 23.02 9.71 10.14
CA VAL A 521 22.14 9.16 11.18
C VAL A 521 22.56 7.74 11.51
N PHE A 522 22.90 7.46 12.75
CA PHE A 522 23.27 6.13 13.24
C PHE A 522 22.17 5.49 14.07
N ILE A 523 21.90 4.21 13.82
CA ILE A 523 21.18 3.35 14.75
C ILE A 523 22.21 2.74 15.71
N ALA A 524 22.37 3.36 16.87
CA ALA A 524 23.42 3.09 17.85
C ALA A 524 22.84 2.59 19.19
N THR A 525 21.90 1.67 19.12
CA THR A 525 21.24 1.06 20.28
C THR A 525 22.11 0.00 20.94
N GLN A 526 21.90 -0.24 22.24
CA GLN A 526 22.58 -1.28 23.00
C GLN A 526 22.18 -2.67 22.48
N ASN A 527 23.04 -3.29 21.69
CA ASN A 527 22.85 -4.61 21.10
C ASN A 527 24.20 -5.31 20.87
N SER A 528 24.18 -6.49 20.31
CA SER A 528 25.37 -7.32 20.03
C SER A 528 26.41 -6.62 19.13
N SER A 529 26.03 -5.62 18.35
CA SER A 529 26.89 -4.88 17.42
C SER A 529 27.32 -3.49 17.91
N TYR A 530 26.91 -3.06 19.11
CA TYR A 530 27.07 -1.70 19.62
C TYR A 530 28.51 -1.17 19.56
N GLU A 531 29.51 -1.91 20.06
CA GLU A 531 30.92 -1.55 20.02
C GLU A 531 31.43 -1.29 18.60
N LYS A 532 30.89 -2.00 17.61
CA LYS A 532 31.26 -1.83 16.21
C LYS A 532 30.61 -0.57 15.61
N VAL A 533 29.41 -0.21 16.07
CA VAL A 533 28.76 1.04 15.69
C VAL A 533 29.55 2.24 16.24
N ILE A 534 30.00 2.20 17.49
CA ILE A 534 30.89 3.22 18.09
C ILE A 534 32.10 3.45 17.20
N SER A 535 32.78 2.38 16.77
CA SER A 535 33.95 2.49 15.87
C SER A 535 33.59 3.19 14.55
N ASN A 536 32.42 2.89 13.98
CA ASN A 536 31.97 3.54 12.75
C ASN A 536 31.63 5.03 12.97
N ILE A 537 31.06 5.40 14.15
CA ILE A 537 30.83 6.80 14.52
C ILE A 537 32.18 7.56 14.60
N GLN A 538 33.20 6.97 15.22
CA GLN A 538 34.54 7.57 15.32
C GLN A 538 35.14 7.84 13.92
N GLU A 539 34.94 6.92 12.97
CA GLU A 539 35.41 7.08 11.57
C GLU A 539 34.74 8.26 10.86
N VAL A 540 33.43 8.46 11.08
CA VAL A 540 32.67 9.61 10.55
C VAL A 540 33.16 10.91 11.22
N LYS A 541 33.30 10.91 12.53
CA LYS A 541 33.79 12.10 13.29
C LYS A 541 35.23 12.48 12.91
N ALA A 542 36.10 11.52 12.63
CA ALA A 542 37.46 11.79 12.13
C ALA A 542 37.47 12.54 10.79
N ARG A 543 36.35 12.52 10.04
CA ARG A 543 36.14 13.27 8.78
C ARG A 543 35.24 14.50 8.95
N LYS A 544 35.01 14.88 10.20
CA LYS A 544 34.17 16.01 10.60
C LYS A 544 32.69 15.87 10.24
N GLY A 545 32.22 14.66 9.93
CA GLY A 545 30.82 14.39 9.64
C GLY A 545 29.92 14.76 10.82
N LYS A 546 28.73 15.27 10.52
CA LYS A 546 27.70 15.62 11.50
C LYS A 546 26.90 14.37 11.89
N VAL A 547 27.09 13.90 13.13
CA VAL A 547 26.50 12.65 13.62
C VAL A 547 25.22 12.89 14.42
N ILE A 548 24.13 12.26 13.97
CA ILE A 548 22.88 12.13 14.72
C ILE A 548 22.77 10.65 15.13
N ALA A 549 22.60 10.36 16.41
CA ALA A 549 22.53 8.99 16.89
C ALA A 549 21.19 8.68 17.57
N ILE A 550 20.55 7.57 17.18
CA ILE A 550 19.46 6.96 17.93
C ILE A 550 20.10 6.01 18.94
N VAL A 551 19.98 6.31 20.22
CA VAL A 551 20.65 5.58 21.29
C VAL A 551 19.68 5.02 22.31
N THR A 552 20.08 3.98 23.02
CA THR A 552 19.31 3.48 24.18
C THR A 552 19.39 4.49 25.31
N GLU A 553 18.31 4.69 26.05
CA GLU A 553 18.23 5.57 27.21
C GLU A 553 19.37 5.33 28.20
N GLY A 554 20.01 6.42 28.66
CA GLY A 554 21.15 6.36 29.56
C GLY A 554 22.50 6.09 28.90
N ASP A 555 22.57 6.02 27.56
CA ASP A 555 23.85 5.89 26.85
C ASP A 555 24.78 7.07 27.16
N THR A 556 26.03 6.76 27.49
CA THR A 556 27.03 7.79 27.82
C THR A 556 28.20 7.84 26.83
N GLU A 557 28.45 6.79 26.08
CA GLU A 557 29.59 6.68 25.18
C GLU A 557 29.32 7.38 23.84
N VAL A 558 28.21 7.07 23.20
CA VAL A 558 27.83 7.71 21.93
C VAL A 558 27.51 9.19 22.15
N LYS A 559 26.89 9.56 23.28
CA LYS A 559 26.61 10.96 23.65
C LYS A 559 27.85 11.87 23.70
N LYS A 560 29.03 11.33 23.98
CA LYS A 560 30.29 12.10 23.99
C LYS A 560 30.81 12.40 22.58
N MET A 561 30.36 11.66 21.58
CA MET A 561 30.89 11.70 20.22
C MET A 561 29.92 12.28 19.20
N ALA A 562 28.62 12.01 19.35
CA ALA A 562 27.60 12.48 18.45
C ALA A 562 27.29 13.98 18.65
N ASP A 563 26.89 14.64 17.59
CA ASP A 563 26.46 16.05 17.65
C ASP A 563 25.04 16.16 18.22
N TYR A 564 24.21 15.16 17.96
CA TYR A 564 22.84 15.05 18.47
C TYR A 564 22.53 13.60 18.82
N CYS A 565 21.85 13.39 19.95
CA CYS A 565 21.36 12.09 20.37
C CYS A 565 19.85 12.13 20.61
N ILE A 566 19.17 11.10 20.14
CA ILE A 566 17.75 10.86 20.39
C ILE A 566 17.66 9.53 21.14
N GLU A 567 17.15 9.59 22.36
CA GLU A 567 17.04 8.40 23.22
C GLU A 567 15.76 7.63 22.98
N ILE A 568 15.85 6.31 23.00
CA ILE A 568 14.73 5.38 23.01
C ILE A 568 14.83 4.45 24.22
N PRO A 569 13.71 3.94 24.74
CA PRO A 569 13.72 2.97 25.84
C PRO A 569 14.55 1.73 25.51
N ASP A 570 15.13 1.13 26.55
CA ASP A 570 15.83 -0.15 26.42
C ASP A 570 14.85 -1.29 26.08
N ALA A 571 15.29 -2.20 25.23
CA ALA A 571 14.53 -3.37 24.85
C ALA A 571 15.44 -4.49 24.32
N ASN A 572 14.90 -5.73 24.35
CA ASN A 572 15.54 -6.86 23.71
C ASN A 572 15.86 -6.55 22.23
N GLU A 573 17.00 -7.03 21.75
CA GLU A 573 17.48 -6.81 20.38
C GLU A 573 16.42 -7.14 19.30
N ALA A 574 15.56 -8.13 19.54
CA ALA A 574 14.45 -8.50 18.67
C ALA A 574 13.43 -7.36 18.43
N PHE A 575 13.29 -6.45 19.39
CA PHE A 575 12.27 -5.40 19.39
C PHE A 575 12.83 -4.01 19.09
N LEU A 576 14.15 -3.83 19.11
CA LEU A 576 14.80 -2.56 18.80
C LEU A 576 14.38 -1.98 17.44
N PRO A 577 14.15 -2.76 16.38
CA PRO A 577 13.62 -2.21 15.12
C PRO A 577 12.29 -1.48 15.27
N LEU A 578 11.40 -1.94 16.17
CA LEU A 578 10.11 -1.28 16.42
C LEU A 578 10.30 0.08 17.10
N LEU A 579 11.25 0.19 18.03
CA LEU A 579 11.51 1.42 18.79
C LEU A 579 12.33 2.42 17.98
N ALA A 580 13.43 1.97 17.34
CA ALA A 580 14.35 2.85 16.62
C ALA A 580 13.75 3.48 15.36
N THR A 581 12.71 2.90 14.80
CA THR A 581 11.98 3.47 13.64
C THR A 581 11.19 4.72 14.00
N ILE A 582 10.66 4.83 15.22
CA ILE A 582 9.79 5.93 15.64
C ILE A 582 10.47 7.30 15.50
N PRO A 583 11.67 7.54 16.07
CA PRO A 583 12.36 8.81 15.92
C PRO A 583 12.74 9.12 14.47
N LEU A 584 13.01 8.11 13.64
CA LEU A 584 13.34 8.33 12.22
C LEU A 584 12.13 8.81 11.40
N GLN A 585 10.95 8.27 11.71
CA GLN A 585 9.69 8.71 11.09
C GLN A 585 9.38 10.16 11.50
N LEU A 586 9.48 10.49 12.79
CA LEU A 586 9.27 11.86 13.29
C LEU A 586 10.30 12.85 12.72
N LEU A 587 11.58 12.45 12.63
CA LEU A 587 12.65 13.28 12.07
C LEU A 587 12.33 13.63 10.60
N SER A 588 12.00 12.62 9.81
CA SER A 588 11.62 12.80 8.40
C SER A 588 10.38 13.68 8.24
N TYR A 589 9.35 13.45 9.08
CA TYR A 589 8.13 14.26 9.11
C TYR A 589 8.41 15.74 9.39
N HIS A 590 9.16 16.06 10.47
CA HIS A 590 9.44 17.43 10.83
C HIS A 590 10.29 18.15 9.76
N ILE A 591 11.30 17.47 9.21
CA ILE A 591 12.09 18.02 8.10
C ILE A 591 11.19 18.38 6.91
N ALA A 592 10.30 17.46 6.51
CA ALA A 592 9.42 17.67 5.37
C ALA A 592 8.43 18.84 5.59
N VAL A 593 7.83 18.92 6.79
CA VAL A 593 6.92 20.02 7.16
C VAL A 593 7.65 21.37 7.15
N MET A 594 8.86 21.45 7.73
CA MET A 594 9.68 22.67 7.75
C MET A 594 10.12 23.11 6.34
N ARG A 595 10.25 22.16 5.42
CA ARG A 595 10.53 22.41 3.99
C ARG A 595 9.29 22.79 3.18
N GLY A 596 8.09 22.81 3.80
CA GLY A 596 6.82 23.08 3.11
C GLY A 596 6.36 21.96 2.17
N CYS A 597 6.86 20.73 2.37
CA CYS A 597 6.47 19.57 1.57
C CYS A 597 5.10 19.00 2.00
N ASN A 598 4.37 18.43 1.05
CA ASN A 598 3.13 17.70 1.37
C ASN A 598 3.49 16.29 1.85
N VAL A 599 3.40 16.05 3.16
CA VAL A 599 3.79 14.79 3.80
C VAL A 599 2.78 13.65 3.58
N ASP A 600 1.49 13.99 3.40
CA ASP A 600 0.45 12.98 3.16
C ASP A 600 0.40 12.52 1.70
N GLN A 601 0.73 13.42 0.76
CA GLN A 601 0.70 13.19 -0.67
C GLN A 601 1.97 13.78 -1.33
N PRO A 602 3.14 13.16 -1.11
CA PRO A 602 4.38 13.63 -1.73
C PRO A 602 4.32 13.45 -3.25
N ARG A 603 5.01 14.36 -3.97
CA ARG A 603 5.03 14.35 -5.45
C ARG A 603 5.55 13.00 -5.99
N ASN A 604 5.02 12.58 -7.14
CA ASN A 604 5.46 11.40 -7.88
C ASN A 604 5.33 10.06 -7.10
N LEU A 605 4.54 10.01 -6.04
CA LEU A 605 4.30 8.78 -5.27
C LEU A 605 2.80 8.50 -5.15
N ALA A 606 2.47 7.23 -5.18
CA ALA A 606 1.14 6.70 -4.89
C ALA A 606 1.20 5.69 -3.74
N LYS A 607 0.14 5.59 -2.94
CA LYS A 607 0.08 4.71 -1.76
C LYS A 607 0.33 3.23 -2.09
N SER A 608 -0.04 2.80 -3.27
CA SER A 608 0.13 1.41 -3.73
C SER A 608 0.28 1.37 -5.23
N VAL A 609 1.20 0.54 -5.73
CA VAL A 609 1.48 0.35 -7.17
C VAL A 609 0.78 -0.93 -7.60
N THR A 610 -0.29 -0.79 -8.40
CA THR A 610 -1.14 -1.90 -8.87
C THR A 610 -0.98 -2.19 -10.36
N VAL A 611 -0.07 -1.53 -11.01
CA VAL A 611 0.29 -1.71 -12.43
C VAL A 611 1.80 -1.69 -12.54
N GLU A 612 2.32 -2.36 -13.53
CA GLU A 612 3.74 -2.28 -13.94
C GLU A 612 4.03 -1.05 -14.79
#